data_0db7f18b6ca3eac98db37853e7ce888d
#
_entry.id   0db7f18b6ca3eac98db37853e7ce888d
#
_cell.length_a   1.000
_cell.length_b   1.000
_cell.length_c   1.000
_cell.angle_alpha   90.00
_cell.angle_beta   90.00
_cell.angle_gamma   90.00
#
_symmetry.space_group_name_H-M   'P 1'
#
loop_
_entity.id
_entity.type
_entity.pdbx_description
1 polymer ?
#
loop_
_entity_poly.entity_id
_entity_poly.type
_entity_poly.pdbx_seq_one_letter_code
_entity_poly.pdbx_strand_id
1 'polypeptide(L)'
;MRLLLDTHLLLWAAGTPKRLSASTRKAIESPDNSLFFSVASVWEIVIKRSLDRPDFQVDAHLLRRGLLDNGYAELPITSEHALAVETLPPIHKDPFDRLLVAQATAEGMTLLTADANVALYPGPIRKV
;
A
#
# COMPACT_ATOMS: atom_id res chain seq x y z
N MET A 1 0.81 7.60 14.54
CA MET A 1 0.12 6.43 13.93
C MET A 1 1.03 5.71 12.97
N ARG A 2 0.89 4.40 12.88
CA ARG A 2 1.56 3.61 11.86
C ARG A 2 0.61 3.45 10.67
N LEU A 3 1.03 3.93 9.49
CA LEU A 3 0.21 3.94 8.29
C LEU A 3 0.84 3.06 7.22
N LEU A 4 0.07 2.10 6.71
CA LEU A 4 0.44 1.30 5.55
C LEU A 4 -0.26 1.90 4.33
N LEU A 5 0.51 2.30 3.30
CA LEU A 5 -0.06 2.89 2.11
C LEU A 5 -0.31 1.80 1.05
N ASP A 6 -1.46 1.87 0.37
CA ASP A 6 -1.71 0.97 -0.73
C ASP A 6 -0.81 1.30 -1.93
N THR A 7 -0.77 0.40 -2.89
CA THR A 7 0.16 0.49 -4.02
C THR A 7 -0.06 1.77 -4.83
N HIS A 8 -1.30 2.18 -5.08
CA HIS A 8 -1.59 3.39 -5.85
C HIS A 8 -1.09 4.65 -5.15
N LEU A 9 -1.29 4.74 -3.83
CA LEU A 9 -0.80 5.88 -3.06
C LEU A 9 0.72 5.95 -3.07
N LEU A 10 1.40 4.81 -3.01
CA LEU A 10 2.87 4.75 -3.12
C LEU A 10 3.33 5.28 -4.48
N LEU A 11 2.69 4.86 -5.56
CA LEU A 11 3.01 5.30 -6.91
C LEU A 11 2.80 6.82 -7.05
N TRP A 12 1.70 7.34 -6.53
CA TRP A 12 1.43 8.77 -6.59
C TRP A 12 2.39 9.58 -5.72
N ALA A 13 2.69 9.11 -4.52
CA ALA A 13 3.63 9.79 -3.64
C ALA A 13 5.03 9.90 -4.25
N ALA A 14 5.48 8.86 -4.96
CA ALA A 14 6.80 8.80 -5.55
C ALA A 14 6.89 9.48 -6.92
N GLY A 15 5.82 9.41 -7.74
CA GLY A 15 5.88 9.83 -9.15
C GLY A 15 4.95 10.98 -9.54
N THR A 16 3.76 11.05 -8.95
CA THR A 16 2.75 12.04 -9.29
C THR A 16 2.05 12.59 -8.05
N PRO A 17 2.79 13.29 -7.16
CA PRO A 17 2.23 13.73 -5.88
C PRO A 17 1.01 14.66 -6.02
N LYS A 18 0.81 15.27 -7.18
CA LYS A 18 -0.39 16.08 -7.45
C LYS A 18 -1.69 15.28 -7.40
N ARG A 19 -1.63 13.96 -7.57
CA ARG A 19 -2.81 13.09 -7.48
C ARG A 19 -3.22 12.77 -6.05
N LEU A 20 -2.37 13.04 -5.09
CA LEU A 20 -2.69 12.84 -3.69
C LEU A 20 -3.71 13.88 -3.23
N SER A 21 -4.72 13.43 -2.47
CA SER A 21 -5.66 14.35 -1.82
C SER A 21 -4.95 15.17 -0.75
N ALA A 22 -5.56 16.28 -0.34
CA ALA A 22 -5.02 17.11 0.74
C ALA A 22 -4.91 16.31 2.04
N SER A 23 -5.87 15.45 2.34
CA SER A 23 -5.84 14.60 3.54
C SER A 23 -4.70 13.59 3.49
N THR A 24 -4.43 13.00 2.32
CA THR A 24 -3.30 12.07 2.15
C THR A 24 -1.96 12.77 2.35
N ARG A 25 -1.78 13.94 1.74
CA ARG A 25 -0.55 14.72 1.90
C ARG A 25 -0.31 15.06 3.36
N LYS A 26 -1.34 15.49 4.06
CA LYS A 26 -1.26 15.84 5.47
C LYS A 26 -0.81 14.64 6.30
N ALA A 27 -1.38 13.46 6.03
CA ALA A 27 -1.01 12.24 6.73
C ALA A 27 0.43 11.83 6.47
N ILE A 28 0.90 11.95 5.21
CA ILE A 28 2.28 11.62 4.83
C ILE A 28 3.28 12.60 5.43
N GLU A 29 2.97 13.88 5.46
CA GLU A 29 3.87 14.93 5.93
C GLU A 29 3.93 15.06 7.45
N SER A 30 2.95 14.49 8.16
CA SER A 30 2.88 14.61 9.62
C SER A 30 4.03 13.84 10.28
N PRO A 31 4.83 14.51 11.15
CA PRO A 31 5.91 13.84 11.88
C PRO A 31 5.40 12.85 12.93
N ASP A 32 4.11 12.87 13.25
CA ASP A 32 3.49 11.95 14.21
C ASP A 32 3.19 10.59 13.60
N ASN A 33 3.29 10.46 12.28
CA ASN A 33 2.98 9.23 11.55
C ASN A 33 4.23 8.51 11.10
N SER A 34 4.25 7.20 11.29
CA SER A 34 5.26 6.31 10.71
C SER A 34 4.66 5.69 9.45
N LEU A 35 5.38 5.80 8.33
CA LEU A 35 4.89 5.37 7.03
C LEU A 35 5.52 4.04 6.64
N PHE A 36 4.70 3.13 6.11
CA PHE A 36 5.12 1.79 5.70
C PHE A 36 4.67 1.49 4.29
N PHE A 37 5.47 0.71 3.59
CA PHE A 37 5.08 0.07 2.34
C PHE A 37 5.27 -1.44 2.45
N SER A 38 4.40 -2.20 1.83
CA SER A 38 4.46 -3.66 1.87
C SER A 38 5.35 -4.21 0.76
N VAL A 39 6.06 -5.30 1.04
CA VAL A 39 6.71 -6.12 0.02
C VAL A 39 5.70 -6.59 -1.03
N ALA A 40 4.44 -6.78 -0.66
CA ALA A 40 3.37 -7.10 -1.61
C ALA A 40 3.22 -6.05 -2.70
N SER A 41 3.32 -4.77 -2.35
CA SER A 41 3.25 -3.67 -3.32
C SER A 41 4.44 -3.67 -4.27
N VAL A 42 5.63 -3.95 -3.76
CA VAL A 42 6.84 -4.08 -4.59
C VAL A 42 6.65 -5.21 -5.61
N TRP A 43 6.15 -6.35 -5.17
CA TRP A 43 5.89 -7.49 -6.05
C TRP A 43 4.81 -7.20 -7.08
N GLU A 44 3.73 -6.56 -6.68
CA GLU A 44 2.67 -6.12 -7.61
C GLU A 44 3.24 -5.24 -8.73
N ILE A 45 4.11 -4.30 -8.38
CA ILE A 45 4.74 -3.39 -9.34
C ILE A 45 5.65 -4.16 -10.30
N VAL A 46 6.43 -5.11 -9.81
CA VAL A 46 7.29 -5.98 -10.65
C VAL A 46 6.43 -6.75 -11.66
N ILE A 47 5.31 -7.32 -11.22
CA ILE A 47 4.41 -8.06 -12.11
C ILE A 47 3.83 -7.14 -13.18
N LYS A 48 3.32 -5.98 -12.80
CA LYS A 48 2.74 -5.02 -13.75
C LYS A 48 3.77 -4.53 -14.77
N ARG A 49 5.00 -4.29 -14.32
CA ARG A 49 6.09 -3.89 -15.21
C ARG A 49 6.42 -4.96 -16.23
N SER A 50 6.34 -6.24 -15.84
CA SER A 50 6.64 -7.38 -16.72
C SER A 50 5.63 -7.56 -17.85
N LEU A 51 4.43 -6.95 -17.73
CA LEU A 51 3.43 -6.98 -18.81
C LEU A 51 3.79 -6.07 -19.97
N ASP A 52 4.84 -5.27 -19.84
CA ASP A 52 5.41 -4.42 -20.88
C ASP A 52 4.41 -3.48 -21.57
N ARG A 53 3.45 -2.96 -20.77
CA ARG A 53 2.49 -1.98 -21.29
C ARG A 53 3.11 -0.58 -21.27
N PRO A 54 2.85 0.25 -22.33
CA PRO A 54 3.42 1.59 -22.41
C PRO A 54 3.00 2.52 -21.26
N ASP A 55 1.82 2.29 -20.69
CA ASP A 55 1.27 3.12 -19.61
C ASP A 55 1.82 2.77 -18.23
N PHE A 56 2.62 1.73 -18.11
CA PHE A 56 3.21 1.32 -16.84
C PHE A 56 4.68 0.95 -17.00
N GLN A 57 5.56 1.91 -16.73
CA GLN A 57 7.01 1.77 -16.88
C GLN A 57 7.76 2.04 -15.57
N VAL A 58 7.11 1.80 -14.43
CA VAL A 58 7.69 2.05 -13.11
C VAL A 58 8.77 1.00 -12.81
N ASP A 59 9.94 1.48 -12.39
CA ASP A 59 11.05 0.63 -11.93
C ASP A 59 10.90 0.40 -10.43
N ALA A 60 10.62 -0.84 -10.04
CA ALA A 60 10.40 -1.20 -8.64
C ALA A 60 11.66 -0.99 -7.77
N HIS A 61 12.86 -1.14 -8.34
CA HIS A 61 14.11 -0.90 -7.60
C HIS A 61 14.24 0.57 -7.20
N LEU A 62 13.98 1.47 -8.15
CA LEU A 62 14.06 2.91 -7.91
C LEU A 62 12.96 3.38 -6.96
N LEU A 63 11.75 2.84 -7.14
CA LEU A 63 10.63 3.18 -6.24
C LEU A 63 10.94 2.79 -4.80
N ARG A 64 11.39 1.55 -4.59
CA ARG A 64 11.73 1.06 -3.25
C ARG A 64 12.81 1.92 -2.60
N ARG A 65 13.88 2.24 -3.35
CA ARG A 65 14.96 3.08 -2.85
C ARG A 65 14.44 4.46 -2.45
N GLY A 66 13.61 5.07 -3.29
CA GLY A 66 13.03 6.37 -3.02
C GLY A 66 12.16 6.37 -1.76
N LEU A 67 11.37 5.32 -1.55
CA LEU A 67 10.56 5.20 -0.35
C LEU A 67 11.42 5.08 0.90
N LEU A 68 12.45 4.23 0.88
CA LEU A 68 13.37 4.09 2.01
C LEU A 68 14.11 5.39 2.30
N ASP A 69 14.57 6.10 1.27
CA ASP A 69 15.27 7.38 1.41
C ASP A 69 14.36 8.47 2.00
N ASN A 70 13.05 8.36 1.79
CA ASN A 70 12.05 9.29 2.33
C ASN A 70 11.47 8.85 3.68
N GLY A 71 12.10 7.89 4.33
CA GLY A 71 11.75 7.51 5.69
C GLY A 71 10.64 6.45 5.82
N TYR A 72 10.18 5.86 4.72
CA TYR A 72 9.25 4.74 4.79
C TYR A 72 9.98 3.49 5.28
N ALA A 73 9.29 2.69 6.08
CA ALA A 73 9.78 1.38 6.49
C ALA A 73 9.11 0.28 5.63
N GLU A 74 9.86 -0.75 5.33
CA GLU A 74 9.37 -1.88 4.56
C GLU A 74 8.71 -2.90 5.49
N LEU A 75 7.48 -3.31 5.14
CA LEU A 75 6.75 -4.35 5.86
C LEU A 75 6.89 -5.67 5.10
N PRO A 76 7.62 -6.65 5.65
CA PRO A 76 7.75 -7.96 5.01
C PRO A 76 6.43 -8.75 5.11
N ILE A 77 6.25 -9.68 4.17
CA ILE A 77 5.11 -10.60 4.19
C ILE A 77 5.48 -11.81 5.06
N THR A 78 4.63 -12.12 6.04
CA THR A 78 4.80 -13.28 6.91
C THR A 78 3.74 -14.35 6.61
N SER A 79 3.93 -15.55 7.12
CA SER A 79 2.93 -16.62 7.04
C SER A 79 1.64 -16.21 7.74
N GLU A 80 1.74 -15.50 8.86
CA GLU A 80 0.56 -14.98 9.57
C GLU A 80 -0.27 -14.07 8.68
N HIS A 81 0.38 -13.17 7.94
CA HIS A 81 -0.30 -12.29 6.98
C HIS A 81 -1.03 -13.09 5.90
N ALA A 82 -0.33 -14.05 5.30
CA ALA A 82 -0.89 -14.87 4.23
C ALA A 82 -2.11 -15.68 4.70
N LEU A 83 -2.00 -16.29 5.88
CA LEU A 83 -3.09 -17.09 6.46
C LEU A 83 -4.29 -16.22 6.85
N ALA A 84 -4.05 -14.99 7.31
CA ALA A 84 -5.12 -14.06 7.69
C ALA A 84 -6.01 -13.65 6.51
N VAL A 85 -5.52 -13.73 5.28
CA VAL A 85 -6.33 -13.44 4.08
C VAL A 85 -7.56 -14.36 4.01
N GLU A 86 -7.46 -15.59 4.49
CA GLU A 86 -8.53 -16.57 4.49
C GLU A 86 -9.78 -16.09 5.25
N THR A 87 -9.60 -15.24 6.26
CA THR A 87 -10.70 -14.74 7.10
C THR A 87 -11.42 -13.53 6.51
N LEU A 88 -10.91 -12.96 5.41
CA LEU A 88 -11.50 -11.78 4.80
C LEU A 88 -12.75 -12.15 3.99
N PRO A 89 -13.80 -11.32 4.02
CA PRO A 89 -14.98 -11.53 3.18
C PRO A 89 -14.62 -11.35 1.69
N PRO A 90 -15.37 -11.97 0.76
CA PRO A 90 -15.07 -11.93 -0.68
C PRO A 90 -15.56 -10.62 -1.33
N ILE A 91 -15.08 -9.46 -0.86
CA ILE A 91 -15.49 -8.15 -1.35
C ILE A 91 -14.76 -7.79 -2.65
N HIS A 92 -13.46 -8.09 -2.72
CA HIS A 92 -12.61 -7.75 -3.85
C HIS A 92 -11.74 -8.96 -4.20
N LYS A 93 -11.49 -9.16 -5.50
CA LYS A 93 -10.74 -10.34 -5.96
C LYS A 93 -9.24 -10.12 -6.01
N ASP A 94 -8.78 -8.88 -5.97
CA ASP A 94 -7.36 -8.56 -6.07
C ASP A 94 -6.59 -9.13 -4.87
N PRO A 95 -5.69 -10.10 -5.09
CA PRO A 95 -4.96 -10.74 -3.99
C PRO A 95 -4.00 -9.80 -3.28
N PHE A 96 -3.47 -8.81 -3.99
CA PHE A 96 -2.55 -7.84 -3.39
C PHE A 96 -3.29 -6.94 -2.40
N ASP A 97 -4.45 -6.42 -2.79
CA ASP A 97 -5.27 -5.58 -1.92
C ASP A 97 -5.73 -6.36 -0.68
N ARG A 98 -6.15 -7.61 -0.86
CA ARG A 98 -6.56 -8.48 0.24
C ARG A 98 -5.40 -8.71 1.21
N LEU A 99 -4.20 -8.92 0.70
CA LEU A 99 -3.01 -9.11 1.52
C LEU A 99 -2.67 -7.85 2.32
N LEU A 100 -2.80 -6.67 1.72
CA LEU A 100 -2.57 -5.40 2.43
C LEU A 100 -3.55 -5.22 3.59
N VAL A 101 -4.84 -5.56 3.39
CA VAL A 101 -5.84 -5.51 4.47
C VAL A 101 -5.45 -6.46 5.60
N ALA A 102 -5.05 -7.68 5.26
CA ALA A 102 -4.63 -8.68 6.25
C ALA A 102 -3.40 -8.21 7.03
N GLN A 103 -2.42 -7.62 6.34
CA GLN A 103 -1.21 -7.09 6.98
C GLN A 103 -1.53 -5.96 7.97
N ALA A 104 -2.34 -4.99 7.53
CA ALA A 104 -2.71 -3.87 8.40
C ALA A 104 -3.43 -4.36 9.66
N THR A 105 -4.33 -5.32 9.52
CA THR A 105 -5.07 -5.89 10.65
C THR A 105 -4.12 -6.62 11.61
N ALA A 106 -3.25 -7.49 11.08
CA ALA A 106 -2.34 -8.29 11.89
C ALA A 106 -1.31 -7.43 12.63
N GLU A 107 -0.83 -6.36 11.98
CA GLU A 107 0.22 -5.49 12.54
C GLU A 107 -0.32 -4.32 13.35
N GLY A 108 -1.63 -4.14 13.40
CA GLY A 108 -2.22 -3.00 14.10
C GLY A 108 -1.91 -1.66 13.43
N MET A 109 -1.78 -1.65 12.11
CA MET A 109 -1.58 -0.44 11.32
C MET A 109 -2.88 0.02 10.70
N THR A 110 -2.95 1.28 10.28
CA THR A 110 -4.06 1.78 9.48
C THR A 110 -3.67 1.72 8.00
N LEU A 111 -4.47 1.04 7.19
CA LEU A 111 -4.27 1.02 5.74
C LEU A 111 -4.91 2.27 5.13
N LEU A 112 -4.09 3.08 4.46
CA LEU A 112 -4.59 4.20 3.67
C LEU A 112 -4.83 3.73 2.23
N THR A 113 -6.01 4.02 1.71
CA THR A 113 -6.37 3.65 0.34
C THR A 113 -7.24 4.72 -0.30
N ALA A 114 -7.10 4.87 -1.62
CA ALA A 114 -8.02 5.67 -2.44
C ALA A 114 -9.11 4.80 -3.08
N ASP A 115 -9.03 3.49 -2.96
CA ASP A 115 -9.94 2.53 -3.59
C ASP A 115 -11.16 2.28 -2.71
N ALA A 116 -12.35 2.60 -3.25
CA ALA A 116 -13.62 2.41 -2.54
C ALA A 116 -13.90 0.94 -2.21
N ASN A 117 -13.48 0.00 -3.05
CA ASN A 117 -13.69 -1.43 -2.80
C ASN A 117 -12.83 -1.94 -1.65
N VAL A 118 -11.58 -1.48 -1.57
CA VAL A 118 -10.69 -1.81 -0.45
C VAL A 118 -11.27 -1.27 0.85
N ALA A 119 -11.84 -0.06 0.81
CA ALA A 119 -12.42 0.58 1.99
C ALA A 119 -13.66 -0.13 2.52
N LEU A 120 -14.26 -1.06 1.76
CA LEU A 120 -15.41 -1.85 2.21
C LEU A 120 -15.03 -3.02 3.13
N TYR A 121 -13.74 -3.40 3.18
CA TYR A 121 -13.32 -4.47 4.08
C TYR A 121 -13.44 -4.02 5.54
N PRO A 122 -13.79 -4.97 6.45
CA PRO A 122 -13.72 -4.70 7.87
C PRO A 122 -12.24 -4.59 8.29
N GLY A 123 -11.94 -3.68 9.21
CA GLY A 123 -10.59 -3.53 9.72
C GLY A 123 -10.11 -2.08 9.77
N PRO A 124 -8.84 -1.87 10.08
CA PRO A 124 -8.26 -0.53 10.25
C PRO A 124 -7.92 0.10 8.90
N ILE A 125 -8.95 0.48 8.15
CA ILE A 125 -8.81 1.05 6.80
C ILE A 125 -9.37 2.45 6.78
N ARG A 126 -8.63 3.38 6.18
CA ARG A 126 -9.09 4.76 5.98
C ARG A 126 -8.99 5.11 4.50
N LYS A 127 -10.15 5.43 3.92
CA LYS A 127 -10.20 5.94 2.55
C LYS A 127 -9.80 7.43 2.54
N VAL A 128 -8.93 7.77 1.63
CA VAL A 128 -8.42 9.13 1.48
C VAL A 128 -8.64 9.69 0.07
#